data_a735f92cd935cee36f5ed7584c99c888
#
_entry.id   a735f92cd935cee36f5ed7584c99c888
#
_cell.length_a   1.000
_cell.length_b   1.000
_cell.length_c   1.000
_cell.angle_alpha   90.00
_cell.angle_beta   90.00
_cell.angle_gamma   90.00
#
_symmetry.space_group_name_H-M   'P 1'
#
loop_
_entity.id
_entity.type
_entity.pdbx_description
1 polymer ?
#
loop_
_entity_poly.entity_id
_entity_poly.type
_entity_poly.pdbx_seq_one_letter_code
_entity_poly.pdbx_strand_id
1 'polypeptide(L)'
;MKLALIGATGRTGTHALAAALERGHDVAVLVRDPDKLDPKTRAAVRVVVGDSTNPGVLAELLTGVEAVVSALGPTGKEGDLHTRTAGALISIMTRTGPRRFVGVSGAGIDAPGDRKTVVNKAISALIQLLGGNVVRDKPAEYAAWAASELDWTLVRPPRLVDGPASTRPLEHDAHRSTRSTKITRADLGAFLIDVVERNLYSRTAPFVATPKE
;
A
#
# COMPACT_ATOMS: atom_id res chain seq x y z
N MET A 1 -3.63 14.73 -9.87
CA MET A 1 -2.27 14.57 -9.30
C MET A 1 -1.45 13.65 -10.20
N LYS A 2 -0.12 13.76 -10.10
CA LYS A 2 0.80 12.81 -10.74
C LYS A 2 1.21 11.76 -9.70
N LEU A 3 0.80 10.51 -9.90
CA LEU A 3 1.01 9.41 -8.96
C LEU A 3 2.00 8.37 -9.50
N ALA A 4 2.88 7.86 -8.63
CA ALA A 4 3.61 6.64 -8.89
C ALA A 4 2.88 5.46 -8.24
N LEU A 5 2.62 4.38 -8.97
CA LEU A 5 1.96 3.19 -8.46
C LEU A 5 2.88 1.96 -8.57
N ILE A 6 3.21 1.37 -7.42
CA ILE A 6 3.98 0.13 -7.30
C ILE A 6 3.03 -1.03 -7.05
N GLY A 7 3.22 -2.14 -7.77
CA GLY A 7 2.36 -3.31 -7.67
C GLY A 7 1.06 -3.19 -8.48
N ALA A 8 1.01 -2.33 -9.49
CA ALA A 8 -0.14 -2.04 -10.35
C ALA A 8 -0.79 -3.27 -11.01
N THR A 9 -0.01 -4.30 -11.31
CA THR A 9 -0.49 -5.57 -11.93
C THR A 9 -0.90 -6.62 -10.90
N GLY A 10 -0.82 -6.31 -9.61
CA GLY A 10 -1.26 -7.18 -8.53
C GLY A 10 -2.76 -7.12 -8.28
N ARG A 11 -3.31 -8.10 -7.54
CA ARG A 11 -4.76 -8.26 -7.28
C ARG A 11 -5.43 -7.03 -6.62
N THR A 12 -4.71 -6.27 -5.79
CA THR A 12 -5.21 -5.00 -5.22
C THR A 12 -4.79 -3.81 -6.08
N GLY A 13 -3.58 -3.88 -6.64
CA GLY A 13 -3.01 -2.78 -7.43
C GLY A 13 -3.79 -2.47 -8.69
N THR A 14 -4.40 -3.47 -9.33
CA THR A 14 -5.30 -3.25 -10.49
C THR A 14 -6.51 -2.39 -10.12
N HIS A 15 -7.08 -2.58 -8.94
CA HIS A 15 -8.18 -1.73 -8.44
C HIS A 15 -7.72 -0.32 -8.07
N ALA A 16 -6.53 -0.19 -7.47
CA ALA A 16 -5.96 1.12 -7.17
C ALA A 16 -5.63 1.90 -8.45
N LEU A 17 -5.09 1.22 -9.48
CA LEU A 17 -4.84 1.81 -10.78
C LEU A 17 -6.13 2.27 -11.46
N ALA A 18 -7.15 1.41 -11.49
CA ALA A 18 -8.45 1.76 -12.06
C ALA A 18 -9.05 2.99 -11.37
N ALA A 19 -9.08 3.01 -10.03
CA ALA A 19 -9.58 4.14 -9.26
C ALA A 19 -8.80 5.43 -9.52
N ALA A 20 -7.47 5.37 -9.66
CA ALA A 20 -6.64 6.53 -9.99
C ALA A 20 -6.96 7.09 -11.38
N LEU A 21 -7.08 6.22 -12.39
CA LEU A 21 -7.38 6.62 -13.76
C LEU A 21 -8.82 7.17 -13.90
N GLU A 22 -9.81 6.54 -13.27
CA GLU A 22 -11.19 7.00 -13.24
C GLU A 22 -11.35 8.40 -12.62
N ARG A 23 -10.47 8.75 -11.67
CA ARG A 23 -10.44 10.08 -11.03
C ARG A 23 -9.55 11.10 -11.75
N GLY A 24 -9.02 10.74 -12.93
CA GLY A 24 -8.26 11.66 -13.79
C GLY A 24 -6.84 11.94 -13.31
N HIS A 25 -6.21 11.02 -12.55
CA HIS A 25 -4.80 11.14 -12.20
C HIS A 25 -3.89 10.76 -13.37
N ASP A 26 -2.74 11.43 -13.46
CA ASP A 26 -1.63 11.06 -14.32
C ASP A 26 -0.79 10.00 -13.57
N VAL A 27 -0.72 8.78 -14.09
CA VAL A 27 -0.15 7.66 -13.36
C VAL A 27 1.09 7.10 -14.02
N ALA A 28 2.19 7.01 -13.26
CA ALA A 28 3.35 6.20 -13.60
C ALA A 28 3.28 4.85 -12.86
N VAL A 29 3.44 3.75 -13.57
CA VAL A 29 3.40 2.41 -12.97
C VAL A 29 4.75 1.73 -13.03
N LEU A 30 5.15 1.07 -11.93
CA LEU A 30 6.28 0.15 -11.93
C LEU A 30 5.78 -1.27 -12.14
N VAL A 31 6.27 -1.91 -13.18
CA VAL A 31 5.94 -3.29 -13.51
C VAL A 31 7.19 -4.10 -13.85
N ARG A 32 7.22 -5.39 -13.52
CA ARG A 32 8.28 -6.31 -13.94
C ARG A 32 8.04 -6.83 -15.34
N ASP A 33 6.78 -6.90 -15.73
CA ASP A 33 6.31 -7.44 -17.00
C ASP A 33 5.18 -6.53 -17.51
N PRO A 34 5.46 -5.69 -18.54
CA PRO A 34 4.49 -4.74 -19.08
C PRO A 34 3.32 -5.40 -19.82
N ASP A 35 3.46 -6.66 -20.24
CA ASP A 35 2.41 -7.39 -20.95
C ASP A 35 1.27 -7.85 -20.01
N LYS A 36 1.46 -7.70 -18.69
CA LYS A 36 0.38 -7.86 -17.70
C LYS A 36 -0.57 -6.67 -17.60
N LEU A 37 -0.24 -5.56 -18.23
CA LEU A 37 -1.16 -4.44 -18.40
C LEU A 37 -1.96 -4.68 -19.70
N ASP A 38 -3.28 -4.54 -19.62
CA ASP A 38 -4.08 -4.55 -20.84
C ASP A 38 -3.70 -3.35 -21.74
N PRO A 39 -3.87 -3.45 -23.08
CA PRO A 39 -3.41 -2.42 -24.01
C PRO A 39 -3.98 -1.02 -23.75
N LYS A 40 -5.24 -0.92 -23.32
CA LYS A 40 -5.90 0.37 -23.03
C LYS A 40 -5.27 1.02 -21.80
N THR A 41 -5.11 0.27 -20.73
CA THR A 41 -4.46 0.74 -19.48
C THR A 41 -3.00 1.12 -19.76
N ARG A 42 -2.27 0.30 -20.54
CA ARG A 42 -0.88 0.57 -20.90
C ARG A 42 -0.71 1.89 -21.66
N ALA A 43 -1.64 2.21 -22.56
CA ALA A 43 -1.63 3.46 -23.32
C ALA A 43 -1.99 4.69 -22.46
N ALA A 44 -2.65 4.50 -21.31
CA ALA A 44 -3.10 5.56 -20.42
C ALA A 44 -2.10 5.91 -19.30
N VAL A 45 -0.98 5.18 -19.18
CA VAL A 45 -0.03 5.35 -18.08
C VAL A 45 1.41 5.46 -18.57
N ARG A 46 2.28 6.09 -17.80
CA ARG A 46 3.72 5.99 -18.01
C ARG A 46 4.23 4.68 -17.41
N VAL A 47 4.79 3.82 -18.22
CA VAL A 47 5.28 2.51 -17.77
C VAL A 47 6.78 2.58 -17.50
N VAL A 48 7.20 2.18 -16.30
CA VAL A 48 8.59 1.94 -15.91
C VAL A 48 8.76 0.44 -15.69
N VAL A 49 9.73 -0.17 -16.36
CA VAL A 49 9.96 -1.61 -16.27
C VAL A 49 11.14 -1.90 -15.36
N GLY A 50 10.93 -2.72 -14.33
CA GLY A 50 12.00 -3.12 -13.42
C GLY A 50 11.51 -3.65 -12.09
N ASP A 51 12.46 -3.78 -11.16
CA ASP A 51 12.21 -4.30 -9.81
C ASP A 51 12.12 -3.16 -8.80
N SER A 52 11.20 -3.29 -7.84
CA SER A 52 10.96 -2.28 -6.80
C SER A 52 12.11 -2.14 -5.77
N THR A 53 13.07 -3.05 -5.79
CA THR A 53 14.27 -2.96 -4.96
C THR A 53 15.45 -2.28 -5.66
N ASN A 54 15.31 -1.94 -6.95
CA ASN A 54 16.36 -1.25 -7.71
C ASN A 54 16.24 0.28 -7.57
N PRO A 55 17.21 0.96 -6.94
CA PRO A 55 17.14 2.40 -6.73
C PRO A 55 17.10 3.22 -8.02
N GLY A 56 17.77 2.78 -9.09
CA GLY A 56 17.75 3.47 -10.40
C GLY A 56 16.37 3.46 -11.03
N VAL A 57 15.70 2.30 -11.01
CA VAL A 57 14.33 2.13 -11.50
C VAL A 57 13.34 2.96 -10.69
N LEU A 58 13.51 2.96 -9.36
CA LEU A 58 12.65 3.80 -8.49
C LEU A 58 12.88 5.29 -8.73
N ALA A 59 14.12 5.74 -8.95
CA ALA A 59 14.41 7.13 -9.27
C ALA A 59 13.72 7.56 -10.58
N GLU A 60 13.75 6.71 -11.60
CA GLU A 60 13.02 6.93 -12.85
C GLU A 60 11.50 7.01 -12.61
N LEU A 61 10.94 6.04 -11.86
CA LEU A 61 9.52 6.03 -11.51
C LEU A 61 9.07 7.32 -10.83
N LEU A 62 9.88 7.83 -9.91
CA LEU A 62 9.55 9.00 -9.08
C LEU A 62 9.74 10.34 -9.79
N THR A 63 10.28 10.34 -11.02
CA THR A 63 10.49 11.58 -11.77
C THR A 63 9.17 12.28 -12.08
N GLY A 64 9.01 13.49 -11.55
CA GLY A 64 7.86 14.37 -11.82
C GLY A 64 6.55 13.95 -11.16
N VAL A 65 6.56 13.00 -10.20
CA VAL A 65 5.36 12.59 -9.46
C VAL A 65 5.22 13.35 -8.14
N GLU A 66 3.99 13.45 -7.64
CA GLU A 66 3.64 14.19 -6.42
C GLU A 66 3.47 13.26 -5.20
N ALA A 67 3.09 11.99 -5.46
CA ALA A 67 2.91 11.00 -4.40
C ALA A 67 3.15 9.57 -4.92
N VAL A 68 3.46 8.68 -3.99
CA VAL A 68 3.66 7.25 -4.24
C VAL A 68 2.55 6.43 -3.59
N VAL A 69 1.93 5.54 -4.36
CA VAL A 69 0.98 4.54 -3.87
C VAL A 69 1.58 3.15 -4.08
N SER A 70 1.63 2.33 -3.04
CA SER A 70 2.18 0.98 -3.11
C SER A 70 1.16 -0.07 -2.68
N ALA A 71 0.73 -0.87 -3.64
CA ALA A 71 -0.02 -2.12 -3.43
C ALA A 71 0.90 -3.34 -3.63
N LEU A 72 2.19 -3.21 -3.30
CA LEU A 72 3.17 -4.27 -3.42
C LEU A 72 2.78 -5.44 -2.53
N GLY A 73 2.59 -6.60 -3.15
CA GLY A 73 2.29 -7.85 -2.47
C GLY A 73 3.53 -8.72 -2.29
N PRO A 74 3.45 -9.76 -1.45
CA PRO A 74 4.53 -10.72 -1.29
C PRO A 74 4.75 -11.51 -2.60
N THR A 75 6.00 -11.71 -2.98
CA THR A 75 6.37 -12.53 -4.15
C THR A 75 6.63 -13.99 -3.79
N GLY A 76 6.53 -14.36 -2.51
CA GLY A 76 6.67 -15.73 -1.99
C GLY A 76 8.11 -16.22 -1.81
N LYS A 77 9.11 -15.53 -2.36
CA LYS A 77 10.52 -15.98 -2.31
C LYS A 77 11.44 -15.04 -1.52
N GLU A 78 11.11 -13.75 -1.41
CA GLU A 78 11.95 -12.75 -0.77
C GLU A 78 11.38 -12.36 0.59
N GLY A 79 12.16 -12.62 1.64
CA GLY A 79 11.74 -12.37 3.01
C GLY A 79 11.89 -10.93 3.48
N ASP A 80 12.44 -10.04 2.63
CA ASP A 80 12.78 -8.65 2.95
C ASP A 80 12.37 -7.64 1.86
N LEU A 81 11.51 -8.06 0.92
CA LEU A 81 11.07 -7.27 -0.23
C LEU A 81 10.54 -5.88 0.18
N HIS A 82 9.64 -5.85 1.15
CA HIS A 82 9.00 -4.59 1.57
C HIS A 82 10.00 -3.67 2.29
N THR A 83 10.85 -4.22 3.14
CA THR A 83 11.90 -3.47 3.85
C THR A 83 12.93 -2.88 2.89
N ARG A 84 13.39 -3.64 1.89
CA ARG A 84 14.34 -3.16 0.87
C ARG A 84 13.70 -2.09 -0.02
N THR A 85 12.47 -2.31 -0.48
CA THR A 85 11.72 -1.33 -1.26
C THR A 85 11.51 -0.04 -0.46
N ALA A 86 11.11 -0.14 0.81
CA ALA A 86 10.95 1.01 1.70
C ALA A 86 12.26 1.79 1.88
N GLY A 87 13.37 1.11 2.15
CA GLY A 87 14.68 1.76 2.29
C GLY A 87 15.10 2.52 1.04
N ALA A 88 14.92 1.93 -0.14
CA ALA A 88 15.23 2.57 -1.41
C ALA A 88 14.31 3.79 -1.68
N LEU A 89 13.00 3.65 -1.46
CA LEU A 89 12.03 4.74 -1.59
C LEU A 89 12.35 5.90 -0.64
N ILE A 90 12.55 5.61 0.65
CA ILE A 90 12.87 6.63 1.67
C ILE A 90 14.13 7.40 1.26
N SER A 91 15.17 6.70 0.84
CA SER A 91 16.43 7.33 0.42
C SER A 91 16.24 8.29 -0.76
N ILE A 92 15.44 7.93 -1.76
CA ILE A 92 15.21 8.77 -2.94
C ILE A 92 14.25 9.91 -2.59
N MET A 93 13.12 9.61 -1.95
CA MET A 93 12.09 10.58 -1.59
C MET A 93 12.61 11.68 -0.67
N THR A 94 13.52 11.35 0.25
CA THR A 94 14.13 12.33 1.15
C THR A 94 15.00 13.35 0.40
N ARG A 95 15.68 12.92 -0.66
CA ARG A 95 16.62 13.79 -1.41
C ARG A 95 15.96 14.60 -2.50
N THR A 96 15.12 13.99 -3.31
CA THR A 96 14.66 14.60 -4.58
C THR A 96 13.22 14.24 -4.95
N GLY A 97 12.60 13.34 -4.23
CA GLY A 97 11.31 12.75 -4.60
C GLY A 97 10.11 13.44 -3.96
N PRO A 98 8.92 12.90 -4.24
CA PRO A 98 7.70 13.31 -3.58
C PRO A 98 7.80 13.02 -2.07
N ARG A 99 7.11 13.82 -1.26
CA ARG A 99 7.10 13.62 0.20
C ARG A 99 6.03 12.63 0.68
N ARG A 100 4.98 12.41 -0.11
CA ARG A 100 3.81 11.60 0.25
C ARG A 100 3.94 10.15 -0.21
N PHE A 101 3.76 9.22 0.72
CA PHE A 101 3.72 7.78 0.45
C PHE A 101 2.48 7.15 1.10
N VAL A 102 1.77 6.29 0.36
CA VAL A 102 0.66 5.47 0.86
C VAL A 102 0.91 4.02 0.47
N GLY A 103 1.03 3.13 1.43
CA GLY A 103 1.31 1.72 1.18
C GLY A 103 0.35 0.76 1.89
N VAL A 104 0.23 -0.45 1.35
CA VAL A 104 -0.49 -1.55 2.00
C VAL A 104 0.46 -2.29 2.94
N SER A 105 0.06 -2.38 4.20
CA SER A 105 0.70 -3.20 5.19
C SER A 105 -0.23 -4.34 5.65
N GLY A 106 -0.24 -4.71 6.89
CA GLY A 106 -1.10 -5.78 7.41
C GLY A 106 -1.60 -5.51 8.83
N ALA A 107 -2.77 -6.02 9.16
CA ALA A 107 -3.37 -5.87 10.49
C ALA A 107 -2.53 -6.48 11.63
N GLY A 108 -1.54 -7.32 11.30
CA GLY A 108 -0.62 -7.94 12.25
C GLY A 108 0.44 -6.99 12.84
N ILE A 109 0.67 -5.81 12.25
CA ILE A 109 1.63 -4.85 12.78
C ILE A 109 1.06 -4.16 14.01
N ASP A 110 1.91 -3.90 15.02
CA ASP A 110 1.61 -3.06 16.16
C ASP A 110 2.21 -1.66 15.94
N ALA A 111 1.37 -0.63 16.07
CA ALA A 111 1.78 0.77 16.02
C ALA A 111 1.49 1.47 17.37
N PRO A 112 2.28 2.48 17.74
CA PRO A 112 2.03 3.25 18.95
C PRO A 112 0.60 3.81 19.00
N GLY A 113 -0.05 3.71 20.15
CA GLY A 113 -1.42 4.17 20.34
C GLY A 113 -2.51 3.18 19.92
N ASP A 114 -2.15 2.01 19.40
CA ASP A 114 -3.12 0.99 18.97
C ASP A 114 -4.04 0.54 20.13
N ARG A 115 -5.34 0.51 19.81
CA ARG A 115 -6.42 0.01 20.67
C ARG A 115 -7.05 -1.23 20.04
N LYS A 116 -6.23 -2.28 19.90
CA LYS A 116 -6.69 -3.57 19.39
C LYS A 116 -7.55 -4.27 20.45
N THR A 117 -8.64 -4.91 20.01
CA THR A 117 -9.40 -5.82 20.86
C THR A 117 -8.52 -7.01 21.27
N VAL A 118 -8.86 -7.67 22.39
CA VAL A 118 -8.12 -8.85 22.87
C VAL A 118 -8.04 -9.94 21.79
N VAL A 119 -9.14 -10.16 21.05
CA VAL A 119 -9.19 -11.10 19.93
C VAL A 119 -8.21 -10.70 18.83
N ASN A 120 -8.18 -9.41 18.44
CA ASN A 120 -7.27 -8.93 17.40
C ASN A 120 -5.81 -8.96 17.84
N LYS A 121 -5.52 -8.77 19.13
CA LYS A 121 -4.16 -8.97 19.69
C LYS A 121 -3.72 -10.42 19.57
N ALA A 122 -4.59 -11.37 19.95
CA ALA A 122 -4.30 -12.79 19.84
C ALA A 122 -4.09 -13.24 18.38
N ILE A 123 -4.93 -12.75 17.45
CA ILE A 123 -4.78 -13.00 16.02
C ILE A 123 -3.46 -12.39 15.50
N SER A 124 -3.11 -11.17 15.87
CA SER A 124 -1.84 -10.53 15.49
C SER A 124 -0.65 -11.34 15.97
N ALA A 125 -0.64 -11.78 17.23
CA ALA A 125 0.42 -12.61 17.79
C ALA A 125 0.54 -13.97 17.07
N LEU A 126 -0.59 -14.62 16.76
CA LEU A 126 -0.61 -15.87 16.01
C LEU A 126 -0.07 -15.70 14.59
N ILE A 127 -0.46 -14.64 13.90
CA ILE A 127 0.04 -14.30 12.57
C ILE A 127 1.55 -14.05 12.62
N GLN A 128 2.05 -13.32 13.62
CA GLN A 128 3.50 -13.08 13.79
C GLN A 128 4.27 -14.36 14.10
N LEU A 129 3.67 -15.30 14.83
CA LEU A 129 4.30 -16.58 15.18
C LEU A 129 4.33 -17.58 14.02
N LEU A 130 3.23 -17.69 13.27
CA LEU A 130 3.03 -18.71 12.22
C LEU A 130 3.23 -18.17 10.79
N GLY A 131 3.25 -16.88 10.63
CA GLY A 131 3.19 -16.22 9.33
C GLY A 131 4.55 -15.99 8.69
N GLY A 132 5.25 -16.99 8.27
CA GLY A 132 6.44 -16.97 7.39
C GLY A 132 7.23 -15.66 7.20
N ASN A 133 8.13 -15.63 6.24
CA ASN A 133 9.04 -14.48 5.98
C ASN A 133 8.30 -13.16 5.69
N VAL A 134 7.15 -13.22 5.03
CA VAL A 134 6.37 -12.00 4.66
C VAL A 134 5.86 -11.26 5.90
N VAL A 135 5.45 -11.99 6.93
CA VAL A 135 4.94 -11.39 8.17
C VAL A 135 6.08 -10.77 8.98
N ARG A 136 7.27 -11.32 8.89
CA ARG A 136 8.47 -10.77 9.57
C ARG A 136 8.99 -9.50 8.91
N ASP A 137 8.80 -9.35 7.60
CA ASP A 137 9.22 -8.18 6.83
C ASP A 137 8.39 -6.92 7.17
N LYS A 138 7.08 -7.07 7.45
CA LYS A 138 6.20 -5.93 7.70
C LYS A 138 6.52 -5.06 8.93
N PRO A 139 6.93 -5.60 10.08
CA PRO A 139 7.41 -4.79 11.20
C PRO A 139 8.67 -3.99 10.87
N ALA A 140 9.61 -4.55 10.10
CA ALA A 140 10.83 -3.85 9.68
C ALA A 140 10.53 -2.74 8.67
N GLU A 141 9.64 -3.01 7.69
CA GLU A 141 9.09 -1.98 6.79
C GLU A 141 8.48 -0.82 7.58
N TYR A 142 7.60 -1.12 8.55
CA TYR A 142 6.98 -0.11 9.40
C TYR A 142 8.02 0.71 10.17
N ALA A 143 8.99 0.06 10.78
CA ALA A 143 10.06 0.74 11.54
C ALA A 143 10.87 1.69 10.65
N ALA A 144 11.18 1.30 9.42
CA ALA A 144 11.87 2.16 8.45
C ALA A 144 11.07 3.42 8.12
N TRP A 145 9.77 3.28 7.81
CA TRP A 145 8.90 4.43 7.56
C TRP A 145 8.73 5.31 8.79
N ALA A 146 8.51 4.72 9.98
CA ALA A 146 8.33 5.45 11.23
C ALA A 146 9.55 6.29 11.62
N ALA A 147 10.75 5.84 11.28
CA ALA A 147 12.01 6.58 11.51
C ALA A 147 12.24 7.69 10.48
N SER A 148 11.49 7.75 9.37
CA SER A 148 11.66 8.76 8.33
C SER A 148 10.89 10.05 8.64
N GLU A 149 11.35 11.17 8.05
CA GLU A 149 10.67 12.48 8.09
C GLU A 149 9.62 12.65 6.96
N LEU A 150 9.34 11.60 6.19
CA LEU A 150 8.39 11.63 5.09
C LEU A 150 6.95 11.58 5.60
N ASP A 151 6.03 12.03 4.77
CA ASP A 151 4.60 11.91 5.00
C ASP A 151 4.09 10.56 4.49
N TRP A 152 4.14 9.57 5.35
CA TRP A 152 3.77 8.19 5.02
C TRP A 152 2.44 7.77 5.66
N THR A 153 1.73 6.87 4.98
CA THR A 153 0.60 6.11 5.53
C THR A 153 0.77 4.63 5.19
N LEU A 154 0.68 3.76 6.18
CA LEU A 154 0.70 2.30 5.99
C LEU A 154 -0.66 1.70 6.34
N VAL A 155 -1.50 1.54 5.35
CA VAL A 155 -2.86 1.01 5.51
C VAL A 155 -2.83 -0.44 5.95
N ARG A 156 -3.55 -0.77 7.02
CA ARG A 156 -3.60 -2.10 7.65
C ARG A 156 -4.95 -2.78 7.40
N PRO A 157 -5.16 -3.41 6.25
CA PRO A 157 -6.37 -4.17 5.98
C PRO A 157 -6.40 -5.49 6.78
N PRO A 158 -7.60 -6.01 7.11
CA PRO A 158 -7.77 -7.38 7.57
C PRO A 158 -7.65 -8.36 6.40
N ARG A 159 -8.36 -9.49 6.46
CA ARG A 159 -8.37 -10.47 5.36
C ARG A 159 -8.89 -9.87 4.06
N LEU A 160 -8.08 -9.95 3.00
CA LEU A 160 -8.45 -9.49 1.67
C LEU A 160 -9.35 -10.53 0.98
N VAL A 161 -10.45 -10.07 0.41
CA VAL A 161 -11.39 -10.90 -0.36
C VAL A 161 -11.61 -10.30 -1.74
N ASP A 162 -12.03 -11.10 -2.70
CA ASP A 162 -12.49 -10.61 -4.00
C ASP A 162 -13.98 -10.25 -3.90
N GLY A 163 -14.43 -9.28 -4.69
CA GLY A 163 -15.81 -8.81 -4.71
C GLY A 163 -15.90 -7.35 -5.15
N PRO A 164 -17.12 -6.86 -5.42
CA PRO A 164 -17.36 -5.47 -5.77
C PRO A 164 -17.02 -4.54 -4.59
N ALA A 165 -16.83 -3.26 -4.90
CA ALA A 165 -16.72 -2.23 -3.89
C ALA A 165 -18.03 -2.09 -3.11
N SER A 166 -17.90 -1.75 -1.82
CA SER A 166 -19.05 -1.47 -0.96
C SER A 166 -19.75 -0.19 -1.41
N THR A 167 -21.07 -0.19 -1.35
CA THR A 167 -21.89 1.03 -1.53
C THR A 167 -21.99 1.85 -0.24
N ARG A 168 -21.51 1.30 0.89
CA ARG A 168 -21.52 1.98 2.20
C ARG A 168 -20.11 2.49 2.54
N PRO A 169 -19.99 3.56 3.34
CA PRO A 169 -18.70 4.07 3.79
C PRO A 169 -17.88 2.98 4.50
N LEU A 170 -16.58 2.92 4.20
CA LEU A 170 -15.67 1.97 4.84
C LEU A 170 -15.51 2.28 6.33
N GLU A 171 -15.29 1.24 7.14
CA GLU A 171 -14.82 1.41 8.50
C GLU A 171 -13.33 1.69 8.47
N HIS A 172 -12.88 2.82 9.01
CA HIS A 172 -11.44 3.09 9.14
C HIS A 172 -11.15 3.95 10.36
N ASP A 173 -9.99 3.71 11.00
CA ASP A 173 -9.56 4.44 12.19
C ASP A 173 -8.03 4.39 12.31
N ALA A 174 -7.42 5.47 12.82
CA ALA A 174 -5.97 5.58 13.00
C ALA A 174 -5.40 4.51 13.94
N HIS A 175 -6.14 4.18 15.01
CA HIS A 175 -5.64 3.37 16.13
C HIS A 175 -6.57 2.22 16.54
N ARG A 176 -7.87 2.34 16.27
CA ARG A 176 -8.88 1.35 16.66
C ARG A 176 -9.06 0.33 15.55
N SER A 177 -8.91 -0.95 15.91
CA SER A 177 -9.21 -2.01 14.96
C SER A 177 -10.69 -2.02 14.54
N THR A 178 -10.95 -2.28 13.26
CA THR A 178 -12.29 -2.37 12.68
C THR A 178 -13.10 -3.53 13.27
N ARG A 179 -14.43 -3.42 13.21
CA ARG A 179 -15.35 -4.51 13.61
C ARG A 179 -15.40 -5.60 12.55
N SER A 180 -15.30 -5.22 11.28
CA SER A 180 -15.23 -6.15 10.18
C SER A 180 -13.83 -6.76 10.09
N THR A 181 -13.79 -8.04 9.72
CA THR A 181 -12.55 -8.82 9.58
C THR A 181 -12.18 -9.08 8.12
N LYS A 182 -12.87 -8.43 7.19
CA LYS A 182 -12.63 -8.53 5.75
C LYS A 182 -12.67 -7.17 5.06
N ILE A 183 -11.96 -7.06 3.95
CA ILE A 183 -12.06 -5.94 3.01
C ILE A 183 -11.98 -6.48 1.59
N THR A 184 -12.80 -5.94 0.68
CA THR A 184 -12.64 -6.26 -0.74
C THR A 184 -11.40 -5.59 -1.30
N ARG A 185 -10.79 -6.19 -2.31
CA ARG A 185 -9.63 -5.57 -2.99
C ARG A 185 -10.03 -4.31 -3.74
N ALA A 186 -11.27 -4.24 -4.21
CA ALA A 186 -11.83 -3.06 -4.81
C ALA A 186 -11.92 -1.91 -3.81
N ASP A 187 -12.47 -2.16 -2.62
CA ASP A 187 -12.53 -1.17 -1.53
C ASP A 187 -11.13 -0.69 -1.11
N LEU A 188 -10.20 -1.63 -0.93
CA LEU A 188 -8.84 -1.28 -0.54
C LEU A 188 -8.14 -0.44 -1.62
N GLY A 189 -8.28 -0.81 -2.89
CA GLY A 189 -7.70 -0.07 -4.01
C GLY A 189 -8.20 1.38 -4.05
N ALA A 190 -9.52 1.58 -3.97
CA ALA A 190 -10.14 2.90 -3.92
C ALA A 190 -9.72 3.70 -2.68
N PHE A 191 -9.64 3.04 -1.51
CA PHE A 191 -9.23 3.68 -0.26
C PHE A 191 -7.80 4.20 -0.29
N LEU A 192 -6.86 3.49 -0.94
CA LEU A 192 -5.49 3.98 -1.11
C LEU A 192 -5.45 5.32 -1.85
N ILE A 193 -6.32 5.49 -2.85
CA ILE A 193 -6.43 6.74 -3.60
C ILE A 193 -7.11 7.81 -2.75
N ASP A 194 -8.19 7.49 -2.01
CA ASP A 194 -8.79 8.42 -1.04
C ASP A 194 -7.77 8.97 -0.04
N VAL A 195 -6.90 8.10 0.47
CA VAL A 195 -5.87 8.46 1.46
C VAL A 195 -4.86 9.44 0.87
N VAL A 196 -4.45 9.26 -0.39
CA VAL A 196 -3.47 10.16 -1.02
C VAL A 196 -4.12 11.48 -1.42
N GLU A 197 -5.32 11.47 -2.02
CA GLU A 197 -6.03 12.68 -2.47
C GLU A 197 -6.40 13.61 -1.31
N ARG A 198 -6.89 13.02 -0.22
CA ARG A 198 -7.40 13.77 0.94
C ARG A 198 -6.36 13.96 2.03
N ASN A 199 -5.13 13.56 1.77
CA ASN A 199 -4.00 13.59 2.72
C ASN A 199 -4.37 13.00 4.10
N LEU A 200 -5.04 11.86 4.12
CA LEU A 200 -5.47 11.20 5.36
C LEU A 200 -4.31 10.45 6.01
N TYR A 201 -4.32 10.41 7.35
CA TYR A 201 -3.46 9.53 8.13
C TYR A 201 -1.96 9.76 7.94
N SER A 202 -1.54 11.05 7.85
CA SER A 202 -0.13 11.42 7.82
C SER A 202 0.62 10.76 9.00
N ARG A 203 1.74 10.10 8.69
CA ARG A 203 2.63 9.40 9.63
C ARG A 203 1.90 8.40 10.54
N THR A 204 0.91 7.72 9.99
CA THR A 204 0.03 6.81 10.74
C THR A 204 -0.20 5.50 9.98
N ALA A 205 -0.53 4.46 10.73
CA ALA A 205 -0.88 3.16 10.16
C ALA A 205 -2.35 2.81 10.47
N PRO A 206 -3.33 3.35 9.70
CA PRO A 206 -4.75 3.17 9.96
C PRO A 206 -5.23 1.75 9.66
N PHE A 207 -6.24 1.30 10.42
CA PHE A 207 -7.05 0.14 10.07
C PHE A 207 -8.12 0.54 9.07
N VAL A 208 -8.49 -0.37 8.16
CA VAL A 208 -9.61 -0.19 7.22
C VAL A 208 -10.30 -1.51 6.96
N ALA A 209 -11.62 -1.53 6.82
CA ALA A 209 -12.39 -2.71 6.45
C ALA A 209 -13.68 -2.36 5.71
N THR A 210 -14.17 -3.29 4.89
CA THR A 210 -15.55 -3.22 4.37
C THR A 210 -16.53 -3.37 5.53
N PRO A 211 -17.55 -2.52 5.68
CA PRO A 211 -18.50 -2.60 6.78
C PRO A 211 -19.22 -3.95 6.79
N LYS A 212 -19.63 -4.42 7.97
CA LYS A 212 -20.51 -5.58 8.07
C LYS A 212 -21.89 -5.21 7.51
N GLU A 213 -22.47 -6.15 6.79
CA GLU A 213 -23.87 -6.08 6.36
C GLU A 213 -24.81 -6.02 7.55
#